data_6656221f6a00a4454b941a6c3c7b481a
#
_entry.id   6656221f6a00a4454b941a6c3c7b481a
#
_cell.length_a   1.000
_cell.length_b   1.000
_cell.length_c   1.000
_cell.angle_alpha   90.00
_cell.angle_beta   90.00
_cell.angle_gamma   90.00
#
_symmetry.space_group_name_H-M   'P 1'
#
loop_
_entity.id
_entity.type
_entity.pdbx_description
1 polymer ?
#
loop_
_entity_poly.entity_id
_entity_poly.type
_entity_poly.pdbx_seq_one_letter_code
_entity_poly.pdbx_strand_id
1 'polypeptide(L)'
;MEKYSKAKMFNRKASRKQSRADEILKTLNIQPGQTIVDIGSGGGFFTFLFSHLVGDKGTVYAIDTNEDFLEYINRQAAENGLTNIKTVLATEEYIPISHHSVDLVFVRNVYHHLQNRVQYFTQVKQLLSPFARVTIIEYSRHGSFLSFHRRCGHNVPQEIIVEEMNKAGYTVSASFDFLPVQSFTIFTLVM
;
A
#
# COMPACT_ATOMS: atom_id res chain seq x y z
N MET A 1 -15.60 -16.38 16.50
CA MET A 1 -15.31 -15.00 16.05
C MET A 1 -15.82 -14.87 14.63
N GLU A 2 -16.46 -13.75 14.27
CA GLU A 2 -16.96 -13.53 12.91
C GLU A 2 -15.79 -13.60 11.90
N LYS A 3 -15.91 -14.40 10.82
CA LYS A 3 -14.84 -14.73 9.85
C LYS A 3 -14.06 -13.49 9.38
N TYR A 4 -14.72 -12.35 9.17
CA TYR A 4 -14.10 -11.14 8.64
C TYR A 4 -13.91 -10.01 9.67
N SER A 5 -13.93 -10.31 10.97
CA SER A 5 -13.84 -9.30 12.02
C SER A 5 -12.55 -8.44 11.94
N LYS A 6 -11.42 -9.05 11.59
CA LYS A 6 -10.14 -8.34 11.41
C LYS A 6 -10.16 -7.41 10.20
N ALA A 7 -10.67 -7.87 9.04
CA ALA A 7 -10.80 -7.06 7.83
C ALA A 7 -11.65 -5.81 8.10
N LYS A 8 -12.82 -6.00 8.71
CA LYS A 8 -13.71 -4.89 9.12
C LYS A 8 -13.03 -3.94 10.11
N MET A 9 -12.25 -4.47 11.05
CA MET A 9 -11.48 -3.66 12.00
C MET A 9 -10.44 -2.79 11.30
N PHE A 10 -9.69 -3.33 10.32
CA PHE A 10 -8.71 -2.57 9.55
C PHE A 10 -9.38 -1.48 8.73
N ASN A 11 -10.49 -1.77 8.04
CA ASN A 11 -11.25 -0.77 7.30
C ASN A 11 -11.75 0.36 8.22
N ARG A 12 -12.29 0.03 9.40
CA ARG A 12 -12.70 1.04 10.39
C ARG A 12 -11.53 1.89 10.90
N LYS A 13 -10.32 1.32 11.05
CA LYS A 13 -9.12 2.09 11.41
C LYS A 13 -8.70 3.01 10.27
N ALA A 14 -8.70 2.51 9.03
CA ALA A 14 -8.29 3.26 7.84
C ALA A 14 -9.27 4.40 7.50
N SER A 15 -10.56 4.25 7.80
CA SER A 15 -11.58 5.27 7.56
C SER A 15 -11.65 6.39 8.61
N ARG A 16 -10.87 6.31 9.70
CA ARG A 16 -10.88 7.36 10.73
C ARG A 16 -10.33 8.68 10.17
N LYS A 17 -10.82 9.81 10.67
CA LYS A 17 -10.37 11.15 10.30
C LYS A 17 -8.83 11.32 10.44
N GLN A 18 -8.25 10.74 11.50
CA GLN A 18 -6.80 10.76 11.73
C GLN A 18 -5.99 10.02 10.66
N SER A 19 -6.64 9.12 9.90
CA SER A 19 -6.04 8.43 8.78
C SER A 19 -5.74 9.34 7.59
N ARG A 20 -6.42 10.49 7.50
CA ARG A 20 -6.29 11.52 6.44
C ARG A 20 -6.36 10.93 5.02
N ALA A 21 -7.26 9.96 4.82
CA ALA A 21 -7.36 9.23 3.55
C ALA A 21 -7.57 10.17 2.36
N ASP A 22 -8.44 11.19 2.50
CA ASP A 22 -8.72 12.14 1.41
C ASP A 22 -7.47 12.92 1.01
N GLU A 23 -6.64 13.32 1.98
CA GLU A 23 -5.39 14.03 1.69
C GLU A 23 -4.36 13.11 1.04
N ILE A 24 -4.30 11.84 1.46
CA ILE A 24 -3.46 10.83 0.80
C ILE A 24 -3.90 10.67 -0.65
N LEU A 25 -5.19 10.47 -0.93
CA LEU A 25 -5.70 10.30 -2.29
C LEU A 25 -5.44 11.53 -3.16
N LYS A 26 -5.66 12.74 -2.61
CA LYS A 26 -5.35 13.99 -3.30
C LYS A 26 -3.86 14.10 -3.66
N THR A 27 -2.98 13.71 -2.73
CA THR A 27 -1.52 13.71 -2.94
C THR A 27 -1.09 12.70 -3.99
N LEU A 28 -1.71 11.52 -4.01
CA LEU A 28 -1.42 10.48 -4.99
C LEU A 28 -1.86 10.89 -6.41
N ASN A 29 -2.85 11.77 -6.55
CA ASN A 29 -3.34 12.26 -7.84
C ASN A 29 -3.56 11.13 -8.86
N ILE A 30 -4.36 10.14 -8.46
CA ILE A 30 -4.66 8.95 -9.26
C ILE A 30 -5.47 9.36 -10.48
N GLN A 31 -5.10 8.83 -11.65
CA GLN A 31 -5.79 9.10 -12.90
C GLN A 31 -6.64 7.90 -13.35
N PRO A 32 -7.79 8.12 -14.01
CA PRO A 32 -8.56 7.06 -14.64
C PRO A 32 -7.70 6.21 -15.59
N GLY A 33 -7.92 4.91 -15.59
CA GLY A 33 -7.20 3.94 -16.42
C GLY A 33 -5.88 3.44 -15.83
N GLN A 34 -5.40 3.98 -14.72
CA GLN A 34 -4.17 3.51 -14.08
C GLN A 34 -4.28 2.09 -13.51
N THR A 35 -3.16 1.41 -13.47
CA THR A 35 -2.98 0.13 -12.77
C THR A 35 -2.29 0.38 -11.43
N ILE A 36 -2.97 -0.01 -10.34
CA ILE A 36 -2.49 0.17 -8.96
C ILE A 36 -2.28 -1.18 -8.28
N VAL A 37 -1.21 -1.29 -7.53
CA VAL A 37 -0.92 -2.42 -6.64
C VAL A 37 -1.00 -1.94 -5.19
N ASP A 38 -1.94 -2.47 -4.41
CA ASP A 38 -2.14 -2.20 -2.98
C ASP A 38 -1.54 -3.35 -2.17
N ILE A 39 -0.31 -3.18 -1.67
CA ILE A 39 0.43 -4.20 -0.92
C ILE A 39 0.03 -4.16 0.55
N GLY A 40 -0.44 -5.30 1.08
CA GLY A 40 -1.00 -5.41 2.41
C GLY A 40 -2.37 -4.75 2.48
N SER A 41 -3.22 -5.07 1.52
CA SER A 41 -4.55 -4.47 1.32
C SER A 41 -5.49 -4.61 2.52
N GLY A 42 -5.26 -5.59 3.40
CA GLY A 42 -6.06 -5.83 4.61
C GLY A 42 -7.54 -6.00 4.28
N GLY A 43 -8.39 -5.15 4.85
CA GLY A 43 -9.83 -5.15 4.54
C GLY A 43 -10.21 -4.45 3.23
N GLY A 44 -9.26 -3.93 2.45
CA GLY A 44 -9.48 -3.33 1.14
C GLY A 44 -9.94 -1.87 1.17
N PHE A 45 -9.81 -1.16 2.30
CA PHE A 45 -10.28 0.23 2.37
C PHE A 45 -9.71 1.11 1.25
N PHE A 46 -8.38 1.12 1.05
CA PHE A 46 -7.76 1.86 -0.04
C PHE A 46 -7.98 1.20 -1.40
N THR A 47 -8.00 -0.12 -1.48
CA THR A 47 -8.33 -0.89 -2.69
C THR A 47 -9.65 -0.40 -3.32
N PHE A 48 -10.72 -0.26 -2.51
CA PHE A 48 -12.03 0.21 -3.00
C PHE A 48 -11.98 1.67 -3.46
N LEU A 49 -11.30 2.54 -2.72
CA LEU A 49 -11.12 3.94 -3.11
C LEU A 49 -10.34 4.06 -4.43
N PHE A 50 -9.28 3.28 -4.58
CA PHE A 50 -8.51 3.22 -5.83
C PHE A 50 -9.35 2.71 -6.98
N SER A 51 -10.14 1.64 -6.78
CA SER A 51 -11.03 1.07 -7.79
C SER A 51 -11.98 2.12 -8.38
N HIS A 52 -12.59 2.95 -7.53
CA HIS A 52 -13.45 4.04 -7.97
C HIS A 52 -12.68 5.12 -8.74
N LEU A 53 -11.45 5.46 -8.31
CA LEU A 53 -10.66 6.52 -8.94
C LEU A 53 -10.10 6.11 -10.30
N VAL A 54 -9.64 4.86 -10.46
CA VAL A 54 -9.12 4.38 -11.74
C VAL A 54 -10.24 4.07 -12.75
N GLY A 55 -11.46 3.81 -12.27
CA GLY A 55 -12.63 3.52 -13.09
C GLY A 55 -12.50 2.21 -13.87
N ASP A 56 -13.46 1.95 -14.79
CA ASP A 56 -13.59 0.66 -15.49
C ASP A 56 -12.41 0.33 -16.40
N LYS A 57 -11.62 1.32 -16.83
CA LYS A 57 -10.43 1.14 -17.67
C LYS A 57 -9.15 0.86 -16.87
N GLY A 58 -9.17 1.10 -15.56
CA GLY A 58 -8.06 0.83 -14.66
C GLY A 58 -8.14 -0.55 -14.01
N THR A 59 -7.11 -0.92 -13.28
CA THR A 59 -7.07 -2.17 -12.51
C THR A 59 -6.44 -1.93 -11.15
N VAL A 60 -6.99 -2.53 -10.11
CA VAL A 60 -6.41 -2.53 -8.77
C VAL A 60 -6.09 -3.95 -8.35
N TYR A 61 -4.83 -4.25 -8.11
CA TYR A 61 -4.37 -5.48 -7.51
C TYR A 61 -4.34 -5.32 -5.98
N ALA A 62 -5.24 -6.02 -5.30
CA ALA A 62 -5.26 -6.10 -3.83
C ALA A 62 -4.40 -7.29 -3.40
N ILE A 63 -3.28 -7.00 -2.77
CA ILE A 63 -2.28 -8.02 -2.39
C ILE A 63 -2.24 -8.14 -0.88
N ASP A 64 -2.35 -9.37 -0.39
CA ASP A 64 -2.18 -9.69 1.02
C ASP A 64 -1.64 -11.12 1.19
N THR A 65 -1.09 -11.41 2.35
CA THR A 65 -0.68 -12.76 2.76
C THR A 65 -1.80 -13.53 3.45
N ASN A 66 -2.90 -12.86 3.77
CA ASN A 66 -4.05 -13.43 4.46
C ASN A 66 -5.22 -13.65 3.49
N GLU A 67 -5.53 -14.92 3.22
CA GLU A 67 -6.59 -15.34 2.32
C GLU A 67 -7.97 -14.84 2.75
N ASP A 68 -8.28 -14.81 4.05
CA ASP A 68 -9.57 -14.29 4.56
C ASP A 68 -9.78 -12.80 4.23
N PHE A 69 -8.71 -12.01 4.14
CA PHE A 69 -8.80 -10.60 3.74
C PHE A 69 -9.12 -10.49 2.26
N LEU A 70 -8.47 -11.27 1.42
CA LEU A 70 -8.70 -11.31 -0.01
C LEU A 70 -10.11 -11.82 -0.36
N GLU A 71 -10.58 -12.85 0.34
CA GLU A 71 -11.95 -13.33 0.20
C GLU A 71 -12.98 -12.26 0.60
N TYR A 72 -12.71 -11.52 1.68
CA TYR A 72 -13.55 -10.40 2.10
C TYR A 72 -13.60 -9.31 1.02
N ILE A 73 -12.44 -8.94 0.43
CA ILE A 73 -12.37 -7.96 -0.65
C ILE A 73 -13.16 -8.43 -1.87
N ASN A 74 -12.97 -9.69 -2.32
CA ASN A 74 -13.70 -10.25 -3.45
C ASN A 74 -15.21 -10.21 -3.25
N ARG A 75 -15.67 -10.60 -2.06
CA ARG A 75 -17.08 -10.55 -1.70
C ARG A 75 -17.62 -9.12 -1.76
N GLN A 76 -16.91 -8.17 -1.14
CA GLN A 76 -17.36 -6.77 -1.12
C GLN A 76 -17.31 -6.15 -2.53
N ALA A 77 -16.33 -6.49 -3.36
CA ALA A 77 -16.26 -6.06 -4.76
C ALA A 77 -17.48 -6.56 -5.55
N ALA A 78 -17.82 -7.84 -5.41
CA ALA A 78 -19.00 -8.44 -6.08
C ALA A 78 -20.31 -7.78 -5.59
N GLU A 79 -20.50 -7.59 -4.29
CA GLU A 79 -21.67 -6.94 -3.70
C GLU A 79 -21.86 -5.49 -4.19
N ASN A 80 -20.77 -4.79 -4.55
CA ASN A 80 -20.79 -3.40 -5.05
C ASN A 80 -20.62 -3.29 -6.57
N GLY A 81 -20.59 -4.40 -7.31
CA GLY A 81 -20.46 -4.41 -8.77
C GLY A 81 -19.10 -3.93 -9.29
N LEU A 82 -18.04 -3.99 -8.48
CA LEU A 82 -16.69 -3.59 -8.86
C LEU A 82 -15.99 -4.75 -9.59
N THR A 83 -15.67 -4.56 -10.85
CA THR A 83 -15.08 -5.60 -11.72
C THR A 83 -13.59 -5.39 -11.98
N ASN A 84 -13.04 -4.26 -11.54
CA ASN A 84 -11.66 -3.84 -11.80
C ASN A 84 -10.69 -4.14 -10.62
N ILE A 85 -11.14 -4.88 -9.61
CA ILE A 85 -10.31 -5.35 -8.49
C ILE A 85 -9.88 -6.80 -8.75
N LYS A 86 -8.59 -7.09 -8.58
CA LYS A 86 -8.01 -8.42 -8.64
C LYS A 86 -7.28 -8.71 -7.33
N THR A 87 -7.70 -9.74 -6.61
CA THR A 87 -7.03 -10.16 -5.38
C THR A 87 -5.89 -11.12 -5.69
N VAL A 88 -4.78 -10.98 -4.99
CA VAL A 88 -3.58 -11.78 -5.20
C VAL A 88 -3.02 -12.22 -3.83
N LEU A 89 -2.98 -13.52 -3.61
CA LEU A 89 -2.32 -14.10 -2.45
C LEU A 89 -0.79 -14.07 -2.69
N ALA A 90 -0.09 -13.31 -1.87
CA ALA A 90 1.36 -13.16 -1.95
C ALA A 90 2.05 -13.77 -0.72
N THR A 91 3.36 -13.82 -0.77
CA THR A 91 4.20 -14.06 0.41
C THR A 91 4.86 -12.76 0.86
N GLU A 92 5.52 -12.78 2.02
CA GLU A 92 6.32 -11.64 2.49
C GLU A 92 7.55 -11.37 1.60
N GLU A 93 7.87 -12.27 0.68
CA GLU A 93 9.04 -12.22 -0.18
C GLU A 93 8.72 -12.01 -1.66
N TYR A 94 7.49 -12.34 -2.11
CA TYR A 94 7.17 -12.39 -3.53
C TYR A 94 5.71 -12.04 -3.85
N ILE A 95 5.52 -11.30 -4.95
CA ILE A 95 4.22 -10.95 -5.53
C ILE A 95 4.05 -11.68 -6.86
N PRO A 96 3.10 -12.63 -6.97
CA PRO A 96 2.89 -13.39 -8.20
C PRO A 96 2.04 -12.61 -9.23
N ILE A 97 2.54 -11.47 -9.69
CA ILE A 97 1.95 -10.67 -10.77
C ILE A 97 2.91 -10.63 -11.96
N SER A 98 2.41 -10.89 -13.15
CA SER A 98 3.18 -10.89 -14.40
C SER A 98 2.96 -9.63 -15.25
N HIS A 99 2.69 -8.48 -14.63
CA HIS A 99 2.42 -7.23 -15.34
C HIS A 99 3.61 -6.27 -15.27
N HIS A 100 4.00 -5.71 -16.42
CA HIS A 100 5.05 -4.68 -16.56
C HIS A 100 4.46 -3.29 -16.83
N SER A 101 3.29 -2.99 -16.28
CA SER A 101 2.55 -1.73 -16.53
C SER A 101 1.87 -1.17 -15.29
N VAL A 102 2.46 -1.39 -14.12
CA VAL A 102 1.94 -0.83 -12.86
C VAL A 102 2.34 0.65 -12.77
N ASP A 103 1.38 1.53 -12.55
CA ASP A 103 1.58 2.98 -12.46
C ASP A 103 1.82 3.44 -11.03
N LEU A 104 1.23 2.73 -10.05
CA LEU A 104 1.37 3.04 -8.64
C LEU A 104 1.42 1.76 -7.81
N VAL A 105 2.45 1.67 -6.98
CA VAL A 105 2.50 0.72 -5.86
C VAL A 105 2.23 1.49 -4.58
N PHE A 106 1.26 1.04 -3.80
CA PHE A 106 0.87 1.63 -2.53
C PHE A 106 1.15 0.65 -1.39
N VAL A 107 1.90 1.10 -0.38
CA VAL A 107 2.29 0.32 0.79
C VAL A 107 1.99 1.14 2.03
N ARG A 108 1.04 0.69 2.85
CA ARG A 108 0.69 1.44 4.06
C ARG A 108 0.66 0.55 5.30
N ASN A 109 1.54 0.84 6.27
CA ASN A 109 1.68 0.08 7.53
C ASN A 109 1.98 -1.40 7.33
N VAL A 110 2.76 -1.72 6.33
CA VAL A 110 3.12 -3.08 5.91
C VAL A 110 4.63 -3.24 5.75
N TYR A 111 5.34 -2.15 5.45
CA TYR A 111 6.77 -2.17 5.17
C TYR A 111 7.58 -2.88 6.27
N HIS A 112 7.20 -2.72 7.53
CA HIS A 112 7.84 -3.38 8.68
C HIS A 112 7.61 -4.89 8.75
N HIS A 113 6.64 -5.44 8.02
CA HIS A 113 6.40 -6.89 7.91
C HIS A 113 7.19 -7.55 6.78
N LEU A 114 7.63 -6.77 5.78
CA LEU A 114 8.35 -7.31 4.64
C LEU A 114 9.75 -7.80 5.06
N GLN A 115 10.10 -9.00 4.62
CA GLN A 115 11.45 -9.55 4.78
C GLN A 115 12.30 -9.16 3.56
N ASN A 116 13.63 -9.07 3.74
CA ASN A 116 14.56 -8.77 2.65
C ASN A 116 14.08 -7.61 1.75
N ARG A 117 13.65 -6.50 2.36
CA ARG A 117 12.95 -5.38 1.69
C ARG A 117 13.65 -4.87 0.44
N VAL A 118 14.99 -4.80 0.44
CA VAL A 118 15.77 -4.40 -0.75
C VAL A 118 15.51 -5.37 -1.91
N GLN A 119 15.59 -6.67 -1.67
CA GLN A 119 15.33 -7.69 -2.68
C GLN A 119 13.86 -7.67 -3.13
N TYR A 120 12.93 -7.52 -2.18
CA TYR A 120 11.49 -7.43 -2.47
C TYR A 120 11.19 -6.27 -3.43
N PHE A 121 11.69 -5.06 -3.15
CA PHE A 121 11.46 -3.90 -4.02
C PHE A 121 12.28 -3.97 -5.32
N THR A 122 13.40 -4.67 -5.37
CA THR A 122 14.09 -4.99 -6.62
C THR A 122 13.22 -5.88 -7.54
N GLN A 123 12.45 -6.81 -6.97
CA GLN A 123 11.47 -7.60 -7.74
C GLN A 123 10.25 -6.75 -8.14
N VAL A 124 9.71 -5.92 -7.22
CA VAL A 124 8.62 -5.00 -7.51
C VAL A 124 8.95 -4.09 -8.69
N LYS A 125 10.21 -3.68 -8.84
CA LYS A 125 10.68 -2.87 -9.97
C LYS A 125 10.32 -3.47 -11.34
N GLN A 126 10.29 -4.79 -11.46
CA GLN A 126 9.96 -5.48 -12.72
C GLN A 126 8.49 -5.33 -13.12
N LEU A 127 7.63 -4.94 -12.19
CA LEU A 127 6.19 -4.75 -12.44
C LEU A 127 5.89 -3.34 -12.97
N LEU A 128 6.81 -2.39 -12.79
CA LEU A 128 6.56 -0.97 -12.92
C LEU A 128 6.63 -0.48 -14.37
N SER A 129 5.74 0.44 -14.71
CA SER A 129 5.88 1.29 -15.89
C SER A 129 7.04 2.29 -15.69
N PRO A 130 7.60 2.88 -16.77
CA PRO A 130 8.75 3.80 -16.66
C PRO A 130 8.53 5.02 -15.75
N PHE A 131 7.28 5.48 -15.64
CA PHE A 131 6.90 6.65 -14.83
C PHE A 131 6.14 6.26 -13.55
N ALA A 132 6.22 5.00 -13.16
CA ALA A 132 5.56 4.50 -11.97
C ALA A 132 6.08 5.15 -10.69
N ARG A 133 5.19 5.21 -9.72
CA ARG A 133 5.49 5.68 -8.36
C ARG A 133 5.32 4.55 -7.38
N VAL A 134 6.20 4.52 -6.38
CA VAL A 134 6.05 3.65 -5.22
C VAL A 134 5.81 4.53 -4.01
N THR A 135 4.68 4.37 -3.36
CA THR A 135 4.31 5.13 -2.17
C THR A 135 4.43 4.27 -0.94
N ILE A 136 5.22 4.72 0.03
CA ILE A 136 5.37 4.06 1.32
C ILE A 136 4.89 5.00 2.41
N ILE A 137 3.87 4.56 3.17
CA ILE A 137 3.35 5.22 4.36
C ILE A 137 3.58 4.28 5.54
N GLU A 138 4.46 4.66 6.46
CA GLU A 138 4.84 3.80 7.57
C GLU A 138 4.88 4.57 8.89
N TYR A 139 4.63 3.88 9.99
CA TYR A 139 4.75 4.47 11.32
C TYR A 139 6.16 5.00 11.55
N SER A 140 6.27 6.29 11.89
CA SER A 140 7.53 6.95 12.18
C SER A 140 7.79 7.03 13.70
N ARG A 141 9.06 7.20 14.07
CA ARG A 141 9.44 7.41 15.48
C ARG A 141 9.02 8.79 16.02
N HIS A 142 8.56 9.70 15.17
CA HIS A 142 8.09 11.03 15.55
C HIS A 142 6.65 10.96 16.09
N GLY A 143 6.50 10.50 17.31
CA GLY A 143 5.22 10.42 18.02
C GLY A 143 5.45 10.25 19.51
N SER A 144 4.41 10.51 20.34
CA SER A 144 4.46 10.41 21.80
C SER A 144 5.21 9.15 22.26
N PHE A 145 6.06 9.30 23.27
CA PHE A 145 6.82 8.24 23.95
C PHE A 145 5.92 7.05 24.39
N LEU A 146 4.62 7.27 24.51
CA LEU A 146 3.61 6.31 24.96
C LEU A 146 2.90 5.56 23.82
N SER A 147 3.29 5.76 22.55
CA SER A 147 2.65 5.09 21.41
C SER A 147 2.92 3.57 21.44
N PHE A 148 1.85 2.78 21.41
CA PHE A 148 1.88 1.31 21.37
C PHE A 148 2.73 0.78 20.19
N HIS A 149 2.67 1.42 19.03
CA HIS A 149 3.41 1.02 17.83
C HIS A 149 4.93 1.11 18.01
N ARG A 150 5.42 2.05 18.84
CA ARG A 150 6.84 2.18 19.16
C ARG A 150 7.35 1.04 20.04
N ARG A 151 6.48 0.48 20.88
CA ARG A 151 6.82 -0.58 21.84
C ARG A 151 6.87 -1.97 21.20
N CYS A 152 6.15 -2.18 20.10
CA CYS A 152 5.95 -3.49 19.47
C CYS A 152 6.79 -3.71 18.20
N GLY A 153 7.75 -2.84 17.87
CA GLY A 153 8.60 -3.02 16.68
C GLY A 153 7.89 -2.77 15.33
N HIS A 154 6.64 -2.29 15.34
CA HIS A 154 5.85 -2.01 14.12
C HIS A 154 6.16 -0.62 13.55
N ASN A 155 7.44 -0.28 13.44
CA ASN A 155 7.86 0.97 12.81
C ASN A 155 9.22 0.80 12.13
N VAL A 156 9.39 1.46 11.01
CA VAL A 156 10.69 1.60 10.33
C VAL A 156 10.95 3.09 10.15
N PRO A 157 12.10 3.61 10.64
CA PRO A 157 12.47 5.00 10.42
C PRO A 157 12.50 5.36 8.93
N GLN A 158 12.06 6.56 8.59
CA GLN A 158 12.01 7.01 7.20
C GLN A 158 13.39 6.96 6.54
N GLU A 159 14.44 7.26 7.27
CA GLU A 159 15.83 7.23 6.79
C GLU A 159 16.25 5.82 6.35
N ILE A 160 15.82 4.80 7.09
CA ILE A 160 16.06 3.40 6.74
C ILE A 160 15.26 3.00 5.49
N ILE A 161 13.98 3.43 5.40
CA ILE A 161 13.17 3.19 4.20
C ILE A 161 13.86 3.81 2.98
N VAL A 162 14.31 5.05 3.07
CA VAL A 162 15.00 5.74 1.96
C VAL A 162 16.29 5.02 1.58
N GLU A 163 17.11 4.60 2.56
CA GLU A 163 18.34 3.86 2.30
C GLU A 163 18.08 2.54 1.58
N GLU A 164 17.10 1.75 2.06
CA GLU A 164 16.76 0.45 1.47
C GLU A 164 16.15 0.61 0.07
N MET A 165 15.29 1.60 -0.15
CA MET A 165 14.71 1.90 -1.46
C MET A 165 15.78 2.38 -2.46
N ASN A 166 16.73 3.20 -2.02
CA ASN A 166 17.88 3.60 -2.86
C ASN A 166 18.70 2.37 -3.29
N LYS A 167 18.98 1.43 -2.38
CA LYS A 167 19.66 0.17 -2.71
C LYS A 167 18.87 -0.69 -3.69
N ALA A 168 17.53 -0.62 -3.66
CA ALA A 168 16.65 -1.32 -4.59
C ALA A 168 16.52 -0.61 -5.96
N GLY A 169 17.16 0.56 -6.15
CA GLY A 169 17.16 1.30 -7.40
C GLY A 169 16.04 2.32 -7.56
N TYR A 170 15.56 2.85 -6.45
CA TYR A 170 14.57 3.94 -6.42
C TYR A 170 15.22 5.22 -5.87
N THR A 171 14.59 6.35 -6.15
CA THR A 171 14.96 7.64 -5.55
C THR A 171 13.72 8.33 -5.00
N VAL A 172 13.90 9.15 -3.96
CA VAL A 172 12.81 9.95 -3.40
C VAL A 172 12.38 11.00 -4.41
N SER A 173 11.10 11.00 -4.75
CA SER A 173 10.45 12.02 -5.57
C SER A 173 9.77 13.10 -4.70
N ALA A 174 9.13 12.70 -3.61
CA ALA A 174 8.49 13.62 -2.67
C ALA A 174 8.37 13.00 -1.28
N SER A 175 8.32 13.85 -0.24
CA SER A 175 8.01 13.46 1.13
C SER A 175 7.01 14.45 1.74
N PHE A 176 6.12 13.94 2.59
CA PHE A 176 5.05 14.71 3.21
C PHE A 176 4.99 14.43 4.71
N ASP A 177 4.67 15.47 5.49
CA ASP A 177 4.64 15.46 6.95
C ASP A 177 3.25 15.66 7.55
N PHE A 178 2.21 15.72 6.71
CA PHE A 178 0.86 15.98 7.19
C PHE A 178 0.25 14.82 8.00
N LEU A 179 0.81 13.61 7.94
CA LEU A 179 0.36 12.48 8.75
C LEU A 179 0.95 12.54 10.17
N PRO A 180 0.11 12.53 11.23
CA PRO A 180 0.58 12.85 12.58
C PRO A 180 1.55 11.83 13.20
N VAL A 181 1.54 10.57 12.73
CA VAL A 181 2.33 9.47 13.31
C VAL A 181 2.98 8.58 12.25
N GLN A 182 2.96 8.98 10.98
CA GLN A 182 3.49 8.21 9.86
C GLN A 182 4.35 9.10 8.98
N SER A 183 5.44 8.55 8.44
CA SER A 183 6.10 9.11 7.27
C SER A 183 5.32 8.80 6.01
N PHE A 184 5.34 9.70 5.05
CA PHE A 184 4.75 9.49 3.73
C PHE A 184 5.78 9.88 2.67
N THR A 185 6.31 8.90 1.96
CA THR A 185 7.34 9.10 0.94
C THR A 185 6.91 8.48 -0.37
N ILE A 186 7.11 9.22 -1.45
CA ILE A 186 6.91 8.76 -2.84
C ILE A 186 8.27 8.58 -3.47
N PHE A 187 8.46 7.43 -4.10
CA PHE A 187 9.67 7.05 -4.83
C PHE A 187 9.37 6.86 -6.31
N THR A 188 10.37 7.09 -7.14
CA THR A 188 10.40 6.78 -8.57
C THR A 188 11.65 5.95 -8.89
N LEU A 189 11.67 5.33 -10.07
CA LEU A 189 12.85 4.62 -10.53
C LEU A 189 14.02 5.60 -10.78
N VAL A 190 15.22 5.17 -10.47
CA VAL A 190 16.43 5.85 -10.93
C VAL A 190 16.54 5.61 -12.43
N MET A 191 16.50 6.70 -13.22
CA MET A 191 16.70 6.66 -14.67
C MET A 191 18.20 6.51 -15.02
#